data_c38fa67715e5b8b52882d6b9c21a2a43
#
_entry.id   c38fa67715e5b8b52882d6b9c21a2a43
#
_cell.length_a   1.000
_cell.length_b   1.000
_cell.length_c   1.000
_cell.angle_alpha   90.00
_cell.angle_beta   90.00
_cell.angle_gamma   90.00
#
_symmetry.space_group_name_H-M   'P 1'
#
loop_
_entity.id
_entity.type
_entity.pdbx_description
1 polymer ?
#
loop_
_entity_poly.entity_id
_entity_poly.type
_entity_poly.pdbx_seq_one_letter_code
_entity_poly.pdbx_strand_id
1 'polypeptide(L)'
;MKIQFAHMEYEKNKYDWQGTQIPLIQFEELTHFTSGQFWYMLSRNRSTSGVPGYIRATCNADSESWVRGLVDWWIDKESGYAIPERAGVIRWFIRVNDELHWADTPQELLATYGDKQIPKSFTFIPAKLEDNQIFMQEDPAYAANLDALPYVDRMQLKFGNWNIKATAGTLFRREWFPVQEAHPPLKRVIRYWDRAATLPNPQNPDPDWTVGTKIGLGTDERFYVLHVVRFRNTPAKVEEAIKRMAQQDGVGVEVHLEMDPGQAGVAEKNTYTKLLRGYDLKFPRPAADKVTRAKPASAQAENGNIVLLRGNWNEDFLTECENFPEGKKDQVDTLSGGVNALAGAQDGEYTDSMAQPTEEAQPPVASDPEGTVDLNW
;
A
#
# COMPACT_ATOMS: atom_id res chain seq x y z
N MET A 1 -12.56 3.96 -36.77
CA MET A 1 -11.65 4.27 -35.65
C MET A 1 -11.31 2.94 -35.00
N LYS A 2 -10.03 2.64 -34.74
CA LYS A 2 -9.61 1.41 -34.03
C LYS A 2 -9.17 1.81 -32.62
N ILE A 3 -9.71 1.18 -31.59
CA ILE A 3 -9.30 1.32 -30.21
C ILE A 3 -8.72 -0.03 -29.77
N GLN A 4 -7.56 -0.01 -29.13
CA GLN A 4 -6.91 -1.22 -28.64
C GLN A 4 -6.64 -1.04 -27.14
N PHE A 5 -7.07 -2.00 -26.34
CA PHE A 5 -6.76 -2.11 -24.92
C PHE A 5 -5.55 -3.03 -24.73
N ALA A 6 -4.66 -2.67 -23.84
CA ALA A 6 -3.48 -3.46 -23.54
C ALA A 6 -2.96 -3.15 -22.13
N HIS A 7 -2.10 -4.01 -21.61
CA HIS A 7 -1.42 -3.84 -20.33
C HIS A 7 0.10 -3.96 -20.52
N MET A 8 0.85 -3.39 -19.58
CA MET A 8 2.32 -3.50 -19.52
C MET A 8 2.75 -3.84 -18.10
N GLU A 9 2.57 -5.09 -17.71
CA GLU A 9 2.91 -5.58 -16.36
C GLU A 9 4.42 -5.50 -16.08
N TYR A 10 5.24 -5.85 -17.06
CA TYR A 10 6.69 -5.86 -16.92
C TYR A 10 7.34 -4.78 -17.78
N GLU A 11 8.50 -4.29 -17.34
CA GLU A 11 9.28 -3.27 -18.07
C GLU A 11 9.55 -3.65 -19.53
N LYS A 12 9.75 -4.93 -19.82
CA LYS A 12 9.99 -5.46 -21.17
C LYS A 12 8.79 -5.32 -22.10
N ASN A 13 7.56 -5.26 -21.58
CA ASN A 13 6.34 -5.20 -22.40
C ASN A 13 6.27 -3.92 -23.25
N LYS A 14 7.00 -2.87 -22.91
CA LYS A 14 7.11 -1.69 -23.76
C LYS A 14 7.64 -2.00 -25.16
N TYR A 15 8.46 -3.05 -25.34
CA TYR A 15 9.02 -3.44 -26.63
C TYR A 15 8.00 -4.13 -27.55
N ASP A 16 6.88 -4.62 -27.03
CA ASP A 16 5.78 -5.18 -27.84
C ASP A 16 5.18 -4.12 -28.78
N TRP A 17 5.40 -2.84 -28.47
CA TRP A 17 4.98 -1.69 -29.26
C TRP A 17 6.05 -1.18 -30.24
N GLN A 18 7.13 -1.90 -30.42
CA GLN A 18 8.19 -1.50 -31.34
C GLN A 18 7.66 -1.44 -32.80
N GLY A 19 7.98 -0.34 -33.51
CA GLY A 19 7.52 -0.14 -34.87
C GLY A 19 6.12 0.46 -35.03
N THR A 20 5.30 0.51 -33.97
CA THR A 20 3.94 1.04 -34.03
C THR A 20 3.89 2.57 -34.11
N GLN A 21 2.77 3.09 -34.62
CA GLN A 21 2.42 4.53 -34.62
C GLN A 21 1.06 4.69 -33.94
N ILE A 22 1.01 5.41 -32.84
CA ILE A 22 -0.18 5.53 -32.02
C ILE A 22 -0.51 7.02 -31.85
N PRO A 23 -1.56 7.53 -32.51
CA PRO A 23 -1.91 8.95 -32.45
C PRO A 23 -2.38 9.40 -31.06
N LEU A 24 -3.12 8.56 -30.36
CA LEU A 24 -3.58 8.80 -29.00
C LEU A 24 -3.18 7.64 -28.11
N ILE A 25 -2.47 7.92 -27.03
CA ILE A 25 -2.17 6.96 -25.97
C ILE A 25 -2.88 7.45 -24.71
N GLN A 26 -3.63 6.55 -24.07
CA GLN A 26 -4.22 6.82 -22.77
C GLN A 26 -3.63 5.84 -21.75
N PHE A 27 -3.04 6.39 -20.68
CA PHE A 27 -2.63 5.62 -19.52
C PHE A 27 -3.72 5.71 -18.46
N GLU A 28 -4.13 4.58 -17.96
CA GLU A 28 -4.97 4.45 -16.77
C GLU A 28 -4.05 4.19 -15.57
N GLU A 29 -4.17 4.96 -14.50
CA GLU A 29 -3.30 4.88 -13.32
C GLU A 29 -1.80 4.99 -13.67
N LEU A 30 -1.38 6.14 -14.22
CA LEU A 30 0.00 6.37 -14.70
C LEU A 30 1.06 6.08 -13.62
N THR A 31 0.73 6.27 -12.36
CA THR A 31 1.62 5.98 -11.22
C THR A 31 2.02 4.50 -11.13
N HIS A 32 1.24 3.58 -11.71
CA HIS A 32 1.57 2.16 -11.77
C HIS A 32 2.55 1.79 -12.88
N PHE A 33 2.82 2.69 -13.82
CA PHE A 33 3.79 2.46 -14.88
C PHE A 33 5.16 3.03 -14.49
N THR A 34 6.21 2.38 -14.98
CA THR A 34 7.57 2.93 -14.82
C THR A 34 7.77 4.15 -15.73
N SER A 35 8.68 5.03 -15.33
CA SER A 35 9.08 6.15 -16.20
C SER A 35 9.64 5.65 -17.54
N GLY A 36 10.37 4.51 -17.53
CA GLY A 36 10.89 3.87 -18.74
C GLY A 36 9.79 3.45 -19.71
N GLN A 37 8.68 2.88 -19.23
CA GLN A 37 7.52 2.55 -20.03
C GLN A 37 6.89 3.80 -20.65
N PHE A 38 6.64 4.83 -19.84
CA PHE A 38 6.05 6.07 -20.32
C PHE A 38 6.88 6.77 -21.40
N TRP A 39 8.18 6.96 -21.15
CA TRP A 39 9.06 7.63 -22.12
C TRP A 39 9.24 6.82 -23.41
N TYR A 40 9.26 5.50 -23.32
CA TYR A 40 9.26 4.65 -24.49
C TYR A 40 7.99 4.82 -25.32
N MET A 41 6.82 4.80 -24.69
CA MET A 41 5.52 4.98 -25.36
C MET A 41 5.39 6.39 -25.96
N LEU A 42 5.94 7.42 -25.32
CA LEU A 42 6.00 8.76 -25.90
C LEU A 42 6.72 8.76 -27.26
N SER A 43 7.72 7.91 -27.45
CA SER A 43 8.40 7.75 -28.74
C SER A 43 7.53 7.06 -29.81
N ARG A 44 6.47 6.36 -29.40
CA ARG A 44 5.48 5.72 -30.30
C ARG A 44 4.31 6.65 -30.61
N ASN A 45 4.13 7.72 -29.84
CA ASN A 45 3.06 8.69 -30.01
C ASN A 45 3.33 9.59 -31.20
N ARG A 46 2.93 9.15 -32.37
CA ARG A 46 3.14 9.82 -33.66
C ARG A 46 2.00 9.49 -34.61
N SER A 47 1.74 10.39 -35.54
CA SER A 47 0.68 10.26 -36.54
C SER A 47 1.14 10.79 -37.89
N THR A 48 0.69 10.14 -38.97
CA THR A 48 0.84 10.60 -40.35
C THR A 48 -0.44 11.25 -40.88
N SER A 49 -1.49 11.39 -40.08
CA SER A 49 -2.80 11.91 -40.48
C SER A 49 -2.88 13.46 -40.50
N GLY A 50 -1.80 14.17 -40.18
CA GLY A 50 -1.80 15.61 -40.03
C GLY A 50 -2.32 16.10 -38.65
N VAL A 51 -2.86 15.21 -37.84
CA VAL A 51 -3.25 15.51 -36.45
C VAL A 51 -2.07 15.17 -35.53
N PRO A 52 -1.58 16.10 -34.72
CA PRO A 52 -0.52 15.83 -33.76
C PRO A 52 -0.92 14.73 -32.77
N GLY A 53 -0.02 13.79 -32.54
CA GLY A 53 -0.22 12.78 -31.51
C GLY A 53 -0.19 13.40 -30.11
N TYR A 54 -0.99 12.89 -29.17
CA TYR A 54 -0.98 13.31 -27.80
C TYR A 54 -1.22 12.14 -26.82
N ILE A 55 -0.86 12.36 -25.57
CA ILE A 55 -1.04 11.41 -24.47
C ILE A 55 -2.01 11.99 -23.46
N ARG A 56 -2.90 11.16 -22.97
CA ARG A 56 -3.69 11.40 -21.75
C ARG A 56 -3.29 10.40 -20.69
N ALA A 57 -3.36 10.82 -19.44
CA ALA A 57 -3.12 9.94 -18.31
C ALA A 57 -4.02 10.31 -17.15
N THR A 58 -4.56 9.30 -16.47
CA THR A 58 -5.19 9.44 -15.15
C THR A 58 -4.26 8.86 -14.11
N CYS A 59 -4.30 9.35 -12.90
CA CYS A 59 -3.60 8.77 -11.76
C CYS A 59 -4.11 9.33 -10.44
N ASN A 60 -3.94 8.55 -9.39
CA ASN A 60 -4.04 9.03 -8.02
C ASN A 60 -2.72 9.66 -7.56
N ALA A 61 -2.79 10.50 -6.52
CA ALA A 61 -1.61 11.08 -5.93
C ALA A 61 -0.72 9.99 -5.28
N ASP A 62 0.57 10.04 -5.57
CA ASP A 62 1.57 9.15 -4.99
C ASP A 62 2.90 9.90 -4.84
N SER A 63 3.31 10.11 -3.58
CA SER A 63 4.52 10.86 -3.24
C SER A 63 5.82 10.19 -3.68
N GLU A 64 5.81 8.87 -3.86
CA GLU A 64 6.97 8.06 -4.22
C GLU A 64 7.06 7.77 -5.72
N SER A 65 5.99 8.05 -6.46
CA SER A 65 5.97 7.86 -7.91
C SER A 65 6.81 8.93 -8.63
N TRP A 66 7.46 8.54 -9.71
CA TRP A 66 8.15 9.43 -10.63
C TRP A 66 7.23 10.53 -11.21
N VAL A 67 5.92 10.27 -11.24
CA VAL A 67 4.89 11.24 -11.69
C VAL A 67 4.86 12.46 -10.78
N ARG A 68 5.17 12.31 -9.46
CA ARG A 68 5.28 13.43 -8.53
C ARG A 68 6.25 14.50 -9.02
N GLY A 69 7.40 14.07 -9.57
CA GLY A 69 8.37 15.00 -10.17
C GLY A 69 7.87 15.66 -11.46
N LEU A 70 7.04 14.95 -12.23
CA LEU A 70 6.46 15.48 -13.48
C LEU A 70 5.44 16.58 -13.20
N VAL A 71 4.67 16.48 -12.11
CA VAL A 71 3.63 17.44 -11.72
C VAL A 71 4.10 18.48 -10.68
N ASP A 72 5.36 18.45 -10.28
CA ASP A 72 5.91 19.23 -9.15
C ASP A 72 5.53 20.73 -9.20
N TRP A 73 5.58 21.35 -10.35
CA TRP A 73 5.24 22.78 -10.51
C TRP A 73 3.78 23.09 -10.17
N TRP A 74 2.86 22.14 -10.38
CA TRP A 74 1.42 22.31 -10.09
C TRP A 74 1.07 22.03 -8.65
N ILE A 75 2.00 21.47 -7.85
CA ILE A 75 1.77 21.06 -6.47
C ILE A 75 2.46 22.03 -5.51
N ASP A 76 1.73 22.48 -4.50
CA ASP A 76 2.29 23.24 -3.40
C ASP A 76 3.21 22.35 -2.55
N LYS A 77 4.44 22.81 -2.33
CA LYS A 77 5.49 22.00 -1.70
C LYS A 77 5.27 21.76 -0.20
N GLU A 78 4.56 22.66 0.46
CA GLU A 78 4.32 22.57 1.90
C GLU A 78 3.08 21.70 2.17
N SER A 79 1.98 22.01 1.51
CA SER A 79 0.71 21.30 1.76
C SER A 79 0.55 20.00 0.99
N GLY A 80 1.24 19.82 -0.14
CA GLY A 80 1.12 18.65 -1.00
C GLY A 80 -0.11 18.65 -1.91
N TYR A 81 -0.92 19.70 -1.90
CA TYR A 81 -2.10 19.83 -2.75
C TYR A 81 -1.82 20.59 -4.03
N ALA A 82 -2.67 20.39 -5.02
CA ALA A 82 -2.60 21.15 -6.26
C ALA A 82 -2.87 22.63 -6.00
N ILE A 83 -2.08 23.49 -6.66
CA ILE A 83 -2.23 24.94 -6.64
C ILE A 83 -3.36 25.31 -7.63
N PRO A 84 -4.52 25.84 -7.17
CA PRO A 84 -5.69 26.06 -8.03
C PRO A 84 -5.40 26.94 -9.24
N GLU A 85 -4.59 27.98 -9.06
CA GLU A 85 -4.25 28.96 -10.10
C GLU A 85 -3.37 28.35 -11.21
N ARG A 86 -2.75 27.19 -10.95
CA ARG A 86 -1.92 26.46 -11.91
C ARG A 86 -2.65 25.31 -12.59
N ALA A 87 -3.87 25.00 -12.15
CA ALA A 87 -4.67 23.94 -12.73
C ALA A 87 -4.94 24.21 -14.23
N GLY A 88 -4.59 23.25 -15.09
CA GLY A 88 -4.78 23.36 -16.53
C GLY A 88 -3.79 24.28 -17.24
N VAL A 89 -2.89 24.99 -16.54
CA VAL A 89 -1.85 25.82 -17.16
C VAL A 89 -0.90 24.92 -17.95
N ILE A 90 -0.67 25.29 -19.20
CA ILE A 90 0.25 24.56 -20.09
C ILE A 90 1.66 25.04 -19.83
N ARG A 91 2.57 24.13 -19.61
CA ARG A 91 4.01 24.35 -19.61
C ARG A 91 4.68 23.53 -20.70
N TRP A 92 5.89 23.92 -21.06
CA TRP A 92 6.66 23.26 -22.10
C TRP A 92 7.91 22.65 -21.52
N PHE A 93 8.31 21.49 -22.06
CA PHE A 93 9.54 20.81 -21.65
C PHE A 93 10.28 20.22 -22.81
N ILE A 94 11.58 20.05 -22.61
CA ILE A 94 12.44 19.14 -23.37
C ILE A 94 13.12 18.16 -22.42
N ARG A 95 13.57 17.04 -22.95
CA ARG A 95 14.32 16.04 -22.17
C ARG A 95 15.70 15.90 -22.75
N VAL A 96 16.71 16.24 -21.94
CA VAL A 96 18.14 16.20 -22.32
C VAL A 96 18.87 15.38 -21.26
N ASN A 97 19.56 14.32 -21.65
CA ASN A 97 20.27 13.41 -20.73
C ASN A 97 19.40 12.91 -19.57
N ASP A 98 18.17 12.52 -19.88
CA ASP A 98 17.16 12.06 -18.94
C ASP A 98 16.63 13.11 -17.94
N GLU A 99 17.07 14.35 -18.03
CA GLU A 99 16.57 15.48 -17.26
C GLU A 99 15.51 16.28 -18.03
N LEU A 100 14.48 16.77 -17.32
CA LEU A 100 13.43 17.61 -17.85
C LEU A 100 13.76 19.07 -17.60
N HIS A 101 13.80 19.84 -18.69
CA HIS A 101 13.99 21.29 -18.64
C HIS A 101 12.67 21.96 -19.03
N TRP A 102 12.15 22.76 -18.14
CA TRP A 102 10.82 23.36 -18.24
C TRP A 102 10.88 24.86 -18.53
N ALA A 103 9.92 25.33 -19.33
CA ALA A 103 9.68 26.77 -19.55
C ALA A 103 8.18 27.04 -19.72
N ASP A 104 7.81 28.30 -19.68
CA ASP A 104 6.43 28.74 -19.89
C ASP A 104 6.08 28.85 -21.38
N THR A 105 7.09 28.99 -22.23
CA THR A 105 6.93 29.05 -23.68
C THR A 105 7.92 28.10 -24.40
N PRO A 106 7.56 27.56 -25.59
CA PRO A 106 8.50 26.75 -26.36
C PRO A 106 9.69 27.55 -26.87
N GLN A 107 9.53 28.86 -27.10
CA GLN A 107 10.58 29.76 -27.59
C GLN A 107 11.74 29.88 -26.62
N GLU A 108 11.48 29.92 -25.33
CA GLU A 108 12.53 29.93 -24.28
C GLU A 108 13.41 28.69 -24.35
N LEU A 109 12.81 27.52 -24.55
CA LEU A 109 13.54 26.27 -24.69
C LEU A 109 14.35 26.23 -25.99
N LEU A 110 13.78 26.68 -27.11
CA LEU A 110 14.47 26.73 -28.40
C LEU A 110 15.66 27.70 -28.34
N ALA A 111 15.49 28.85 -27.68
CA ALA A 111 16.58 29.82 -27.51
C ALA A 111 17.76 29.25 -26.72
N THR A 112 17.49 28.39 -25.72
CA THR A 112 18.52 27.83 -24.84
C THR A 112 19.16 26.57 -25.43
N TYR A 113 18.37 25.69 -26.07
CA TYR A 113 18.81 24.34 -26.45
C TYR A 113 18.86 24.15 -27.98
N GLY A 114 18.42 25.14 -28.75
CA GLY A 114 18.45 25.13 -30.22
C GLY A 114 17.33 24.29 -30.85
N ASP A 115 17.22 24.39 -32.18
CA ASP A 115 16.10 23.83 -32.94
C ASP A 115 16.08 22.30 -33.05
N LYS A 116 17.15 21.64 -32.65
CA LYS A 116 17.22 20.17 -32.67
C LYS A 116 16.35 19.51 -31.61
N GLN A 117 16.00 20.24 -30.57
CA GLN A 117 15.12 19.79 -29.49
C GLN A 117 13.71 20.35 -29.75
N ILE A 118 12.72 19.46 -29.89
CA ILE A 118 11.34 19.90 -30.12
C ILE A 118 10.62 19.93 -28.76
N PRO A 119 10.26 21.12 -28.27
CA PRO A 119 9.52 21.26 -27.01
C PRO A 119 8.16 20.55 -27.08
N LYS A 120 7.79 19.89 -25.99
CA LYS A 120 6.47 19.26 -25.80
C LYS A 120 5.69 20.01 -24.75
N SER A 121 4.39 20.17 -25.00
CA SER A 121 3.48 20.76 -24.01
C SER A 121 3.04 19.71 -23.00
N PHE A 122 2.82 20.15 -21.78
CA PHE A 122 2.28 19.36 -20.69
C PHE A 122 1.35 20.21 -19.83
N THR A 123 0.30 19.61 -19.32
CA THR A 123 -0.58 20.25 -18.33
C THR A 123 -1.05 19.22 -17.33
N PHE A 124 -1.36 19.68 -16.13
CA PHE A 124 -1.95 18.89 -15.06
C PHE A 124 -3.29 19.49 -14.65
N ILE A 125 -4.32 18.66 -14.59
CA ILE A 125 -5.67 19.04 -14.19
C ILE A 125 -6.01 18.23 -12.94
N PRO A 126 -5.94 18.82 -11.75
CA PRO A 126 -6.37 18.17 -10.54
C PRO A 126 -7.89 17.93 -10.59
N ALA A 127 -8.32 16.76 -10.10
CA ALA A 127 -9.72 16.43 -9.94
C ALA A 127 -9.96 15.92 -8.52
N LYS A 128 -11.10 16.28 -7.95
CA LYS A 128 -11.56 15.80 -6.64
C LYS A 128 -12.86 15.02 -6.83
N LEU A 129 -13.18 14.18 -5.85
CA LEU A 129 -14.43 13.44 -5.86
C LEU A 129 -15.65 14.36 -6.04
N GLU A 130 -15.64 15.52 -5.37
CA GLU A 130 -16.73 16.49 -5.40
C GLU A 130 -16.95 17.14 -6.78
N ASP A 131 -15.95 17.08 -7.66
CA ASP A 131 -16.05 17.61 -9.02
C ASP A 131 -16.97 16.72 -9.90
N ASN A 132 -17.14 15.45 -9.52
CA ASN A 132 -18.03 14.51 -10.20
C ASN A 132 -19.40 14.44 -9.54
N GLN A 133 -20.21 15.50 -9.70
CA GLN A 133 -21.52 15.61 -9.08
C GLN A 133 -22.48 14.49 -9.50
N ILE A 134 -22.40 14.01 -10.73
CA ILE A 134 -23.24 12.91 -11.23
C ILE A 134 -22.91 11.63 -10.46
N PHE A 135 -21.65 11.29 -10.35
CA PHE A 135 -21.21 10.11 -9.60
C PHE A 135 -21.60 10.18 -8.11
N MET A 136 -21.44 11.35 -7.50
CA MET A 136 -21.83 11.57 -6.10
C MET A 136 -23.34 11.41 -5.85
N GLN A 137 -24.16 11.66 -6.88
CA GLN A 137 -25.62 11.44 -6.80
C GLN A 137 -26.00 9.97 -7.01
N GLU A 138 -25.31 9.29 -7.92
CA GLU A 138 -25.58 7.88 -8.24
C GLU A 138 -25.03 6.92 -7.17
N ASP A 139 -23.85 7.21 -6.59
CA ASP A 139 -23.24 6.41 -5.53
C ASP A 139 -22.76 7.26 -4.33
N PRO A 140 -23.67 7.69 -3.45
CA PRO A 140 -23.29 8.43 -2.24
C PRO A 140 -22.43 7.60 -1.27
N ALA A 141 -22.52 6.27 -1.33
CA ALA A 141 -21.77 5.38 -0.45
C ALA A 141 -20.27 5.38 -0.76
N TYR A 142 -19.87 5.71 -1.97
CA TYR A 142 -18.45 5.76 -2.36
C TYR A 142 -17.64 6.74 -1.53
N ALA A 143 -18.17 7.92 -1.22
CA ALA A 143 -17.50 8.89 -0.36
C ALA A 143 -17.26 8.32 1.05
N ALA A 144 -18.23 7.59 1.60
CA ALA A 144 -18.09 6.92 2.90
C ALA A 144 -17.03 5.80 2.86
N ASN A 145 -16.93 5.08 1.75
CA ASN A 145 -15.90 4.05 1.55
C ASN A 145 -14.49 4.68 1.55
N LEU A 146 -14.31 5.82 0.88
CA LEU A 146 -13.04 6.56 0.92
C LEU A 146 -12.73 7.12 2.31
N ASP A 147 -13.73 7.53 3.08
CA ASP A 147 -13.55 8.00 4.45
C ASP A 147 -13.11 6.88 5.41
N ALA A 148 -13.52 5.65 5.12
CA ALA A 148 -13.14 4.47 5.90
C ALA A 148 -11.71 3.99 5.61
N LEU A 149 -11.03 4.53 4.59
CA LEU A 149 -9.65 4.17 4.27
C LEU A 149 -8.68 4.60 5.39
N PRO A 150 -7.55 3.90 5.54
CA PRO A 150 -6.43 4.35 6.37
C PRO A 150 -6.01 5.78 6.04
N TYR A 151 -5.52 6.50 7.04
CA TYR A 151 -5.21 7.93 6.92
C TYR A 151 -4.40 8.28 5.66
N VAL A 152 -3.30 7.57 5.41
CA VAL A 152 -2.42 7.85 4.25
C VAL A 152 -3.16 7.65 2.93
N ASP A 153 -3.86 6.51 2.79
CA ASP A 153 -4.61 6.18 1.57
C ASP A 153 -5.75 7.19 1.33
N ARG A 154 -6.46 7.58 2.38
CA ARG A 154 -7.51 8.60 2.31
C ARG A 154 -6.95 9.95 1.86
N MET A 155 -5.80 10.37 2.38
CA MET A 155 -5.15 11.63 1.97
C MET A 155 -4.71 11.61 0.50
N GLN A 156 -4.27 10.46 0.00
CA GLN A 156 -3.89 10.28 -1.40
C GLN A 156 -5.11 10.22 -2.31
N LEU A 157 -6.04 9.29 -2.04
CA LEU A 157 -7.12 8.93 -2.95
C LEU A 157 -8.31 9.92 -2.91
N LYS A 158 -8.72 10.34 -1.70
CA LYS A 158 -9.84 11.28 -1.55
C LYS A 158 -9.43 12.73 -1.74
N PHE A 159 -8.31 13.12 -1.12
CA PHE A 159 -7.89 14.52 -1.08
C PHE A 159 -6.81 14.88 -2.09
N GLY A 160 -6.21 13.92 -2.78
CA GLY A 160 -5.20 14.16 -3.81
C GLY A 160 -3.90 14.77 -3.26
N ASN A 161 -3.47 14.35 -2.08
CA ASN A 161 -2.24 14.85 -1.47
C ASN A 161 -1.00 14.13 -2.02
N TRP A 162 -0.15 14.86 -2.72
CA TRP A 162 1.07 14.37 -3.38
C TRP A 162 2.31 14.28 -2.48
N ASN A 163 2.23 14.74 -1.24
CA ASN A 163 3.35 14.73 -0.31
C ASN A 163 3.19 13.68 0.79
N ILE A 164 1.95 13.21 1.03
CA ILE A 164 1.69 12.23 2.09
C ILE A 164 2.34 10.90 1.77
N LYS A 165 3.00 10.31 2.74
CA LYS A 165 3.56 8.97 2.67
C LYS A 165 3.52 8.32 4.05
N ALA A 166 3.70 6.99 4.06
CA ALA A 166 3.84 6.27 5.31
C ALA A 166 5.19 6.59 5.96
N THR A 167 5.15 7.46 6.96
CA THR A 167 6.29 7.85 7.79
C THR A 167 5.90 7.78 9.26
N ALA A 168 6.86 7.93 10.16
CA ALA A 168 6.60 8.00 11.59
C ALA A 168 5.48 9.03 11.90
N GLY A 169 4.52 8.63 12.73
CA GLY A 169 3.36 9.43 13.11
C GLY A 169 2.25 9.56 12.06
N THR A 170 2.38 8.94 10.89
CA THR A 170 1.31 8.95 9.88
C THR A 170 0.46 7.69 9.88
N LEU A 171 1.04 6.54 10.24
CA LEU A 171 0.32 5.27 10.32
C LEU A 171 -0.26 5.01 11.69
N PHE A 172 0.47 5.35 12.74
CA PHE A 172 -0.01 5.24 14.10
C PHE A 172 0.35 6.48 14.90
N ARG A 173 -0.56 6.91 15.78
CA ARG A 173 -0.35 7.99 16.73
C ARG A 173 -0.74 7.51 18.12
N ARG A 174 0.00 7.91 19.12
CA ARG A 174 -0.21 7.53 20.53
C ARG A 174 -1.64 7.81 20.98
N GLU A 175 -2.19 8.95 20.62
CA GLU A 175 -3.55 9.37 20.98
C GLU A 175 -4.67 8.50 20.39
N TRP A 176 -4.37 7.66 19.39
CA TRP A 176 -5.33 6.74 18.80
C TRP A 176 -5.57 5.47 19.63
N PHE A 177 -4.76 5.25 20.65
CA PHE A 177 -4.81 4.05 21.49
C PHE A 177 -5.35 4.38 22.89
N PRO A 178 -6.67 4.26 23.14
CA PRO A 178 -7.21 4.37 24.49
C PRO A 178 -6.55 3.35 25.42
N VAL A 179 -6.19 3.76 26.64
CA VAL A 179 -5.66 2.87 27.67
C VAL A 179 -6.72 2.66 28.73
N GLN A 180 -7.05 1.39 29.07
CA GLN A 180 -8.08 1.02 30.03
C GLN A 180 -7.54 0.01 31.05
N GLU A 181 -8.23 -0.10 32.19
CA GLU A 181 -7.88 -1.06 33.25
C GLU A 181 -8.53 -2.44 33.03
N ALA A 182 -9.63 -2.50 32.25
CA ALA A 182 -10.41 -3.71 32.03
C ALA A 182 -10.98 -3.73 30.61
N HIS A 183 -11.40 -4.90 30.19
CA HIS A 183 -12.05 -5.14 28.89
C HIS A 183 -13.43 -5.79 29.09
N PRO A 184 -14.37 -5.68 28.13
CA PRO A 184 -15.61 -6.43 28.12
C PRO A 184 -15.35 -7.92 27.92
N PRO A 185 -16.36 -8.79 27.99
CA PRO A 185 -16.21 -10.19 27.57
C PRO A 185 -15.64 -10.27 26.15
N LEU A 186 -14.71 -11.21 25.95
CA LEU A 186 -14.02 -11.40 24.70
C LEU A 186 -14.62 -12.58 23.92
N LYS A 187 -14.89 -12.38 22.64
CA LYS A 187 -15.40 -13.41 21.72
C LYS A 187 -14.29 -14.38 21.31
N ARG A 188 -13.10 -13.86 21.10
CA ARG A 188 -11.93 -14.62 20.63
C ARG A 188 -10.67 -13.96 21.16
N VAL A 189 -9.68 -14.76 21.55
CA VAL A 189 -8.37 -14.27 22.03
C VAL A 189 -7.27 -15.06 21.35
N ILE A 190 -6.29 -14.35 20.85
CA ILE A 190 -5.12 -14.92 20.20
C ILE A 190 -3.84 -14.38 20.83
N ARG A 191 -2.74 -15.12 20.72
CA ARG A 191 -1.39 -14.59 20.88
C ARG A 191 -0.64 -14.73 19.58
N TYR A 192 -0.33 -13.59 18.94
CA TYR A 192 0.42 -13.54 17.70
C TYR A 192 1.91 -13.35 18.00
N TRP A 193 2.75 -14.14 17.35
CA TRP A 193 4.18 -14.14 17.54
C TRP A 193 4.91 -13.76 16.26
N ASP A 194 5.78 -12.76 16.36
CA ASP A 194 6.90 -12.51 15.46
C ASP A 194 8.18 -12.98 16.15
N ARG A 195 8.99 -13.80 15.46
CA ARG A 195 10.10 -14.51 16.08
C ARG A 195 11.42 -14.11 15.45
N ALA A 196 12.32 -13.63 16.29
CA ALA A 196 13.73 -13.47 15.99
C ALA A 196 14.55 -14.26 16.99
N ALA A 197 15.53 -15.01 16.52
CA ALA A 197 16.35 -15.87 17.35
C ALA A 197 17.82 -15.42 17.33
N THR A 198 18.03 -14.11 17.31
CA THR A 198 19.35 -13.48 17.22
C THR A 198 19.67 -12.75 18.52
N LEU A 199 20.83 -13.02 19.10
CA LEU A 199 21.35 -12.26 20.23
C LEU A 199 22.20 -11.09 19.72
N PRO A 200 22.26 -9.95 20.47
CA PRO A 200 23.17 -8.86 20.17
C PRO A 200 24.63 -9.36 20.10
N ASN A 201 25.35 -8.89 19.10
CA ASN A 201 26.76 -9.16 18.90
C ASN A 201 27.46 -7.93 18.32
N PRO A 202 28.80 -7.86 18.26
CA PRO A 202 29.51 -6.67 17.76
C PRO A 202 29.15 -6.27 16.32
N GLN A 203 28.76 -7.21 15.46
CA GLN A 203 28.37 -6.95 14.06
C GLN A 203 26.89 -6.56 13.94
N ASN A 204 26.05 -7.00 14.87
CA ASN A 204 24.62 -6.65 14.97
C ASN A 204 24.27 -6.34 16.44
N PRO A 205 24.54 -5.13 16.92
CA PRO A 205 24.33 -4.77 18.32
C PRO A 205 22.85 -4.62 18.69
N ASP A 206 21.97 -4.40 17.72
CA ASP A 206 20.54 -4.23 17.91
C ASP A 206 19.70 -5.12 16.95
N PRO A 207 19.75 -6.46 17.12
CA PRO A 207 18.94 -7.37 16.30
C PRO A 207 17.46 -7.22 16.58
N ASP A 208 16.61 -7.83 15.74
CA ASP A 208 15.16 -7.84 15.91
C ASP A 208 14.75 -8.56 17.19
N TRP A 209 13.58 -8.23 17.70
CA TRP A 209 13.02 -8.82 18.90
C TRP A 209 12.13 -10.01 18.55
N THR A 210 12.11 -10.99 19.43
CA THR A 210 10.97 -11.92 19.51
C THR A 210 9.86 -11.20 20.28
N VAL A 211 8.70 -11.04 19.65
CA VAL A 211 7.54 -10.39 20.24
C VAL A 211 6.33 -11.31 20.24
N GLY A 212 5.58 -11.29 21.34
CA GLY A 212 4.31 -12.00 21.45
C GLY A 212 3.21 -11.09 21.97
N THR A 213 2.30 -10.67 21.10
CA THR A 213 1.16 -9.80 21.46
C THR A 213 -0.09 -10.64 21.70
N LYS A 214 -0.64 -10.56 22.90
CA LYS A 214 -1.96 -11.14 23.25
C LYS A 214 -3.03 -10.11 22.96
N ILE A 215 -3.95 -10.45 22.06
CA ILE A 215 -5.01 -9.55 21.60
C ILE A 215 -6.35 -10.29 21.58
N GLY A 216 -7.43 -9.62 21.96
CA GLY A 216 -8.77 -10.17 21.97
C GLY A 216 -9.75 -9.29 21.20
N LEU A 217 -10.75 -9.92 20.60
CA LEU A 217 -11.91 -9.24 20.03
C LEU A 217 -13.03 -9.17 21.08
N GLY A 218 -13.42 -7.97 21.45
CA GLY A 218 -14.49 -7.73 22.41
C GLY A 218 -15.88 -8.00 21.84
N THR A 219 -16.87 -8.16 22.75
CA THR A 219 -18.29 -8.22 22.37
C THR A 219 -18.83 -6.89 21.79
N ASP A 220 -18.08 -5.81 21.98
CA ASP A 220 -18.29 -4.47 21.44
C ASP A 220 -17.56 -4.21 20.11
N GLU A 221 -17.06 -5.28 19.46
CA GLU A 221 -16.33 -5.28 18.18
C GLU A 221 -14.99 -4.51 18.20
N ARG A 222 -14.48 -4.13 19.38
CA ARG A 222 -13.16 -3.52 19.50
C ARG A 222 -12.08 -4.55 19.79
N PHE A 223 -10.85 -4.20 19.43
CA PHE A 223 -9.65 -5.01 19.68
C PHE A 223 -9.00 -4.58 21.00
N TYR A 224 -8.64 -5.53 21.82
CA TYR A 224 -8.02 -5.31 23.13
C TYR A 224 -6.63 -5.92 23.17
N VAL A 225 -5.58 -5.11 23.18
CA VAL A 225 -4.22 -5.59 23.44
C VAL A 225 -4.09 -5.82 24.93
N LEU A 226 -4.06 -7.10 25.31
CA LEU A 226 -4.11 -7.54 26.68
C LEU A 226 -2.73 -7.62 27.33
N HIS A 227 -1.71 -7.97 26.55
CA HIS A 227 -0.34 -8.12 27.02
C HIS A 227 0.64 -8.19 25.86
N VAL A 228 1.78 -7.55 25.99
CA VAL A 228 2.90 -7.67 25.06
C VAL A 228 4.13 -8.15 25.83
N VAL A 229 4.81 -9.12 25.25
CA VAL A 229 6.13 -9.58 25.71
C VAL A 229 7.12 -9.42 24.57
N ARG A 230 8.31 -8.88 24.85
CA ARG A 230 9.42 -8.82 23.91
C ARG A 230 10.72 -9.22 24.59
N PHE A 231 11.54 -9.97 23.89
CA PHE A 231 12.84 -10.42 24.38
C PHE A 231 13.75 -10.84 23.23
N ARG A 232 15.05 -10.96 23.52
CA ARG A 232 16.05 -11.53 22.62
C ARG A 232 16.67 -12.75 23.29
N ASN A 233 16.67 -13.88 22.59
CA ASN A 233 17.21 -15.11 23.13
C ASN A 233 17.70 -16.05 22.02
N THR A 234 18.34 -17.15 22.40
CA THR A 234 18.68 -18.25 21.50
C THR A 234 17.42 -19.01 21.06
N PRO A 235 17.43 -19.71 19.90
CA PRO A 235 16.26 -20.43 19.39
C PRO A 235 15.58 -21.33 20.45
N ALA A 236 16.35 -22.13 21.14
CA ALA A 236 15.81 -23.06 22.17
C ALA A 236 15.10 -22.32 23.33
N LYS A 237 15.64 -21.15 23.74
CA LYS A 237 15.03 -20.34 24.79
C LYS A 237 13.81 -19.58 24.29
N VAL A 238 13.74 -19.23 22.99
CA VAL A 238 12.54 -18.68 22.37
C VAL A 238 11.42 -19.73 22.38
N GLU A 239 11.70 -20.98 21.99
CA GLU A 239 10.74 -22.08 22.03
C GLU A 239 10.20 -22.30 23.46
N GLU A 240 11.11 -22.36 24.46
CA GLU A 240 10.75 -22.52 25.87
C GLU A 240 9.87 -21.36 26.37
N ALA A 241 10.18 -20.09 25.99
CA ALA A 241 9.41 -18.91 26.35
C ALA A 241 8.00 -18.97 25.73
N ILE A 242 7.88 -19.31 24.46
CA ILE A 242 6.59 -19.44 23.77
C ILE A 242 5.73 -20.53 24.45
N LYS A 243 6.33 -21.70 24.77
CA LYS A 243 5.63 -22.77 25.49
C LYS A 243 5.13 -22.30 26.84
N ARG A 244 5.97 -21.63 27.62
CA ARG A 244 5.60 -21.09 28.94
C ARG A 244 4.47 -20.06 28.84
N MET A 245 4.53 -19.17 27.84
CA MET A 245 3.45 -18.19 27.62
C MET A 245 2.13 -18.86 27.21
N ALA A 246 2.17 -19.88 26.37
CA ALA A 246 0.96 -20.66 26.02
C ALA A 246 0.35 -21.35 27.26
N GLN A 247 1.17 -21.84 28.16
CA GLN A 247 0.70 -22.42 29.44
C GLN A 247 0.04 -21.37 30.35
N GLN A 248 0.60 -20.16 30.42
CA GLN A 248 0.03 -19.05 31.19
C GLN A 248 -1.27 -18.52 30.58
N ASP A 249 -1.34 -18.48 29.25
CA ASP A 249 -2.52 -17.99 28.52
C ASP A 249 -3.69 -19.00 28.58
N GLY A 250 -3.40 -20.27 28.68
CA GLY A 250 -4.38 -21.35 28.70
C GLY A 250 -4.84 -21.79 27.31
N VAL A 251 -5.55 -22.91 27.24
CA VAL A 251 -5.98 -23.55 25.98
C VAL A 251 -7.05 -22.77 25.21
N GLY A 252 -7.69 -21.80 25.84
CA GLY A 252 -8.68 -20.92 25.20
C GLY A 252 -8.06 -19.78 24.36
N VAL A 253 -6.73 -19.65 24.33
CA VAL A 253 -6.03 -18.64 23.54
C VAL A 253 -5.36 -19.33 22.36
N GLU A 254 -5.70 -18.91 21.15
CA GLU A 254 -5.06 -19.41 19.94
C GLU A 254 -3.62 -18.90 19.86
N VAL A 255 -2.71 -19.75 19.40
CA VAL A 255 -1.30 -19.39 19.21
C VAL A 255 -1.00 -19.25 17.72
N HIS A 256 -0.73 -18.04 17.30
CA HIS A 256 -0.38 -17.70 15.93
C HIS A 256 1.14 -17.51 15.83
N LEU A 257 1.79 -18.29 14.98
CA LEU A 257 3.24 -18.27 14.75
C LEU A 257 3.49 -17.94 13.29
N GLU A 258 3.92 -16.72 13.03
CA GLU A 258 4.25 -16.28 11.67
C GLU A 258 5.35 -17.17 11.09
N MET A 259 5.20 -17.61 9.84
CA MET A 259 6.07 -18.58 9.20
C MET A 259 6.73 -17.99 7.95
N ASP A 260 8.04 -18.17 7.86
CA ASP A 260 8.76 -17.88 6.62
C ASP A 260 8.37 -18.83 5.50
N PRO A 261 8.32 -18.37 4.24
CA PRO A 261 8.12 -19.23 3.09
C PRO A 261 9.32 -20.18 2.90
N GLY A 262 9.05 -21.45 2.53
CA GLY A 262 10.08 -22.42 2.17
C GLY A 262 10.21 -23.62 3.10
N GLN A 263 11.23 -24.45 2.86
CA GLN A 263 11.44 -25.72 3.58
C GLN A 263 11.76 -25.52 5.08
N ALA A 264 12.46 -24.46 5.43
CA ALA A 264 12.76 -24.13 6.82
C ALA A 264 11.46 -23.94 7.64
N GLY A 265 10.47 -23.25 7.08
CA GLY A 265 9.17 -23.07 7.70
C GLY A 265 8.42 -24.39 7.95
N VAL A 266 8.53 -25.37 7.06
CA VAL A 266 7.89 -26.69 7.26
C VAL A 266 8.50 -27.44 8.45
N ALA A 267 9.83 -27.46 8.58
CA ALA A 267 10.52 -28.08 9.71
C ALA A 267 10.14 -27.40 11.03
N GLU A 268 10.11 -26.08 11.03
CA GLU A 268 9.73 -25.29 12.18
C GLU A 268 8.28 -25.50 12.61
N LYS A 269 7.34 -25.56 11.66
CA LYS A 269 5.94 -25.92 11.91
C LYS A 269 5.83 -27.25 12.65
N ASN A 270 6.57 -28.27 12.21
CA ASN A 270 6.57 -29.57 12.85
C ASN A 270 7.11 -29.53 14.30
N THR A 271 8.12 -28.68 14.55
CA THR A 271 8.68 -28.48 15.90
C THR A 271 7.63 -27.85 16.81
N TYR A 272 7.01 -26.74 16.40
CA TYR A 272 5.99 -26.07 17.23
C TYR A 272 4.72 -26.90 17.40
N THR A 273 4.30 -27.66 16.40
CA THR A 273 3.16 -28.60 16.53
C THR A 273 3.39 -29.64 17.61
N LYS A 274 4.62 -30.13 17.72
CA LYS A 274 4.99 -31.11 18.82
C LYS A 274 5.11 -30.38 20.16
N LEU A 275 5.76 -29.22 20.19
CA LEU A 275 6.04 -28.44 21.40
C LEU A 275 4.77 -27.97 22.10
N LEU A 276 3.77 -27.52 21.31
CA LEU A 276 2.53 -26.89 21.75
C LEU A 276 1.32 -27.84 21.53
N ARG A 277 1.53 -29.15 21.65
CA ARG A 277 0.46 -30.12 21.51
C ARG A 277 -0.66 -29.88 22.53
N GLY A 278 -1.91 -29.74 22.05
CA GLY A 278 -3.09 -29.47 22.87
C GLY A 278 -3.53 -28.01 22.84
N TYR A 279 -2.80 -27.14 22.16
CA TYR A 279 -3.20 -25.75 21.89
C TYR A 279 -3.71 -25.60 20.48
N ASP A 280 -4.58 -24.58 20.22
CA ASP A 280 -5.00 -24.23 18.86
C ASP A 280 -3.90 -23.41 18.20
N LEU A 281 -3.25 -24.01 17.18
CA LEU A 281 -2.09 -23.42 16.48
C LEU A 281 -2.47 -22.98 15.09
N LYS A 282 -2.11 -21.75 14.75
CA LYS A 282 -2.18 -21.20 13.40
C LYS A 282 -0.78 -20.80 12.93
N PHE A 283 -0.55 -20.95 11.63
CA PHE A 283 0.74 -20.65 11.01
C PHE A 283 0.54 -19.69 9.84
N PRO A 284 0.25 -18.40 10.12
CA PRO A 284 0.07 -17.40 9.09
C PRO A 284 1.33 -17.21 8.24
N ARG A 285 1.13 -16.94 6.95
CA ARG A 285 2.20 -16.64 5.98
C ARG A 285 1.91 -15.29 5.35
N PRO A 286 2.48 -14.23 5.87
CA PRO A 286 2.23 -12.91 5.33
C PRO A 286 2.76 -12.80 3.89
N ALA A 287 1.91 -12.31 2.98
CA ALA A 287 2.22 -12.18 1.56
C ALA A 287 2.57 -10.73 1.15
N ALA A 288 2.10 -9.73 1.94
CA ALA A 288 2.33 -8.31 1.67
C ALA A 288 3.47 -7.74 2.52
N ASP A 289 3.97 -6.58 2.12
CA ASP A 289 4.96 -5.83 2.91
C ASP A 289 4.36 -5.35 4.26
N LYS A 290 5.24 -4.98 5.19
CA LYS A 290 4.86 -4.60 6.57
C LYS A 290 3.93 -3.39 6.63
N VAL A 291 4.13 -2.39 5.77
CA VAL A 291 3.29 -1.18 5.72
C VAL A 291 1.88 -1.54 5.26
N THR A 292 1.77 -2.29 4.18
CA THR A 292 0.47 -2.76 3.66
C THR A 292 -0.28 -3.59 4.71
N ARG A 293 0.40 -4.51 5.41
CA ARG A 293 -0.20 -5.31 6.48
C ARG A 293 -0.68 -4.49 7.68
N ALA A 294 -0.02 -3.36 7.95
CA ALA A 294 -0.35 -2.49 9.07
C ALA A 294 -1.56 -1.57 8.80
N LYS A 295 -1.93 -1.32 7.54
CA LYS A 295 -3.01 -0.41 7.18
C LYS A 295 -4.36 -0.71 7.85
N PRO A 296 -4.86 -1.96 7.91
CA PRO A 296 -6.10 -2.26 8.62
C PRO A 296 -6.02 -1.94 10.12
N ALA A 297 -4.92 -2.31 10.78
CA ALA A 297 -4.71 -1.97 12.18
C ALA A 297 -4.60 -0.46 12.40
N SER A 298 -3.95 0.27 11.49
CA SER A 298 -3.87 1.73 11.51
C SER A 298 -5.27 2.37 11.47
N ALA A 299 -6.14 1.93 10.55
CA ALA A 299 -7.51 2.42 10.46
C ALA A 299 -8.32 2.13 11.72
N GLN A 300 -8.17 0.94 12.31
CA GLN A 300 -8.82 0.61 13.58
C GLN A 300 -8.30 1.44 14.75
N ALA A 301 -7.00 1.71 14.81
CA ALA A 301 -6.40 2.56 15.83
C ALA A 301 -6.92 4.00 15.71
N GLU A 302 -6.92 4.59 14.50
CA GLU A 302 -7.42 5.95 14.24
C GLU A 302 -8.86 6.14 14.72
N ASN A 303 -9.69 5.11 14.59
CA ASN A 303 -11.07 5.12 15.07
C ASN A 303 -11.21 4.80 16.58
N GLY A 304 -10.10 4.65 17.32
CA GLY A 304 -10.11 4.31 18.74
C GLY A 304 -10.57 2.88 19.04
N ASN A 305 -10.57 2.01 18.03
CA ASN A 305 -11.02 0.62 18.15
C ASN A 305 -9.93 -0.33 18.64
N ILE A 306 -8.68 0.12 18.78
CA ILE A 306 -7.61 -0.67 19.40
C ILE A 306 -7.33 -0.11 20.79
N VAL A 307 -7.75 -0.84 21.81
CA VAL A 307 -7.64 -0.45 23.22
C VAL A 307 -6.48 -1.20 23.87
N LEU A 308 -5.62 -0.51 24.57
CA LEU A 308 -4.54 -1.13 25.34
C LEU A 308 -4.97 -1.35 26.78
N LEU A 309 -4.77 -2.54 27.33
CA LEU A 309 -4.84 -2.70 28.76
C LEU A 309 -3.59 -2.10 29.43
N ARG A 310 -3.79 -1.46 30.58
CA ARG A 310 -2.69 -0.84 31.32
C ARG A 310 -1.64 -1.88 31.71
N GLY A 311 -0.40 -1.62 31.34
CA GLY A 311 0.74 -2.47 31.63
C GLY A 311 2.06 -1.72 31.44
N ASN A 312 3.13 -2.26 32.00
CA ASN A 312 4.49 -1.70 31.91
C ASN A 312 5.07 -1.74 30.47
N TRP A 313 4.43 -2.45 29.57
CA TRP A 313 4.80 -2.57 28.16
C TRP A 313 4.20 -1.45 27.28
N ASN A 314 3.21 -0.69 27.77
CA ASN A 314 2.47 0.29 26.96
C ASN A 314 3.40 1.35 26.34
N GLU A 315 4.35 1.89 27.12
CA GLU A 315 5.23 2.97 26.65
C GLU A 315 6.12 2.54 25.49
N ASP A 316 6.76 1.40 25.62
CA ASP A 316 7.61 0.84 24.58
C ASP A 316 6.81 0.47 23.31
N PHE A 317 5.60 -0.05 23.50
CA PHE A 317 4.69 -0.41 22.40
C PHE A 317 4.23 0.84 21.64
N LEU A 318 3.77 1.87 22.34
CA LEU A 318 3.32 3.11 21.74
C LEU A 318 4.44 3.83 21.00
N THR A 319 5.65 3.84 21.59
CA THR A 319 6.83 4.45 20.96
C THR A 319 7.18 3.77 19.65
N GLU A 320 7.11 2.43 19.59
CA GLU A 320 7.38 1.68 18.36
C GLU A 320 6.28 1.92 17.32
N CYS A 321 5.01 1.96 17.73
CA CYS A 321 3.89 2.30 16.82
C CYS A 321 4.06 3.71 16.21
N GLU A 322 4.39 4.73 17.02
CA GLU A 322 4.59 6.09 16.53
C GLU A 322 5.75 6.21 15.54
N ASN A 323 6.81 5.45 15.75
CA ASN A 323 7.98 5.46 14.85
C ASN A 323 7.79 4.63 13.58
N PHE A 324 6.76 3.79 13.51
CA PHE A 324 6.53 2.95 12.34
C PHE A 324 6.20 3.81 11.09
N PRO A 325 6.75 3.50 9.89
CA PRO A 325 7.51 2.30 9.51
C PRO A 325 9.02 2.39 9.74
N GLU A 326 9.52 3.39 10.43
CA GLU A 326 10.92 3.57 10.74
C GLU A 326 11.29 2.82 12.04
N GLY A 327 12.58 2.62 12.28
CA GLY A 327 13.06 1.95 13.49
C GLY A 327 12.66 0.47 13.59
N LYS A 328 12.42 -0.01 14.81
CA LYS A 328 11.93 -1.36 15.10
C LYS A 328 10.46 -1.49 14.72
N LYS A 329 10.06 -2.69 14.29
CA LYS A 329 8.73 -2.96 13.71
C LYS A 329 8.08 -4.21 14.29
N ASP A 330 8.76 -4.88 15.19
CA ASP A 330 8.41 -6.24 15.65
C ASP A 330 7.09 -6.26 16.43
N GLN A 331 6.81 -5.21 17.22
CA GLN A 331 5.55 -5.10 17.95
C GLN A 331 4.40 -4.69 17.02
N VAL A 332 4.68 -3.84 16.02
CA VAL A 332 3.68 -3.46 15.01
C VAL A 332 3.32 -4.64 14.13
N ASP A 333 4.28 -5.50 13.77
CA ASP A 333 4.02 -6.70 13.00
C ASP A 333 3.06 -7.65 13.76
N THR A 334 3.28 -7.84 15.06
CA THR A 334 2.40 -8.69 15.87
C THR A 334 1.03 -8.06 16.13
N LEU A 335 0.94 -6.73 16.24
CA LEU A 335 -0.33 -6.03 16.31
C LEU A 335 -1.13 -6.21 15.02
N SER A 336 -0.48 -5.94 13.89
CA SER A 336 -1.08 -6.02 12.55
C SER A 336 -1.57 -7.44 12.23
N GLY A 337 -0.70 -8.44 12.44
CA GLY A 337 -1.06 -9.84 12.26
C GLY A 337 -2.21 -10.28 13.18
N GLY A 338 -2.20 -9.80 14.42
CA GLY A 338 -3.25 -10.09 15.40
C GLY A 338 -4.60 -9.47 15.05
N VAL A 339 -4.62 -8.20 14.66
CA VAL A 339 -5.84 -7.51 14.21
C VAL A 339 -6.41 -8.18 12.96
N ASN A 340 -5.57 -8.45 11.96
CA ASN A 340 -5.99 -9.09 10.72
C ASN A 340 -6.57 -10.49 10.97
N ALA A 341 -5.95 -11.30 11.82
CA ALA A 341 -6.41 -12.64 12.17
C ALA A 341 -7.76 -12.62 12.92
N LEU A 342 -8.00 -11.64 13.79
CA LEU A 342 -9.26 -11.48 14.52
C LEU A 342 -10.36 -10.90 13.64
N ALA A 343 -10.03 -10.02 12.68
CA ALA A 343 -10.98 -9.49 11.72
C ALA A 343 -11.44 -10.51 10.68
N GLY A 344 -10.85 -11.73 10.64
CA GLY A 344 -11.18 -12.77 9.68
C GLY A 344 -10.50 -12.60 8.32
N ALA A 345 -9.58 -11.64 8.17
CA ALA A 345 -8.74 -11.55 6.99
C ALA A 345 -7.80 -12.77 6.97
N GLN A 346 -7.92 -13.62 5.97
CA GLN A 346 -6.95 -14.70 5.76
C GLN A 346 -5.64 -14.07 5.28
N ASP A 347 -4.53 -14.39 5.94
CA ASP A 347 -3.20 -14.05 5.45
C ASP A 347 -3.03 -14.71 4.06
N GLY A 348 -3.03 -13.91 3.01
CA GLY A 348 -2.96 -14.36 1.62
C GLY A 348 -4.15 -13.99 0.74
N GLU A 349 -5.28 -13.51 1.30
CA GLU A 349 -6.41 -12.98 0.55
C GLU A 349 -6.68 -11.49 0.85
N TYR A 350 -5.66 -10.67 0.86
CA TYR A 350 -5.86 -9.27 0.51
C TYR A 350 -5.82 -9.19 -1.02
N THR A 351 -6.80 -9.82 -1.64
CA THR A 351 -7.15 -9.49 -3.01
C THR A 351 -7.67 -8.07 -2.96
N ASP A 352 -7.12 -7.25 -3.79
CA ASP A 352 -7.60 -5.95 -4.20
C ASP A 352 -9.10 -6.07 -4.60
N SER A 353 -9.98 -6.17 -3.62
CA SER A 353 -11.42 -6.38 -3.82
C SER A 353 -12.12 -5.10 -4.29
N MET A 354 -11.35 -4.06 -4.61
CA MET A 354 -11.84 -2.84 -5.26
C MET A 354 -11.66 -2.86 -6.78
N ALA A 355 -11.18 -3.96 -7.38
CA ALA A 355 -10.92 -4.00 -8.82
C ALA A 355 -11.39 -5.29 -9.50
N GLN A 356 -12.61 -5.77 -9.22
CA GLN A 356 -13.29 -6.59 -10.24
C GLN A 356 -14.82 -6.61 -10.04
N PRO A 357 -15.61 -6.22 -11.04
CA PRO A 357 -17.02 -6.61 -11.12
C PRO A 357 -17.07 -8.14 -11.29
N THR A 358 -17.93 -8.80 -10.56
CA THR A 358 -18.25 -10.22 -10.73
C THR A 358 -18.54 -10.50 -12.19
N GLU A 359 -17.66 -11.27 -12.85
CA GLU A 359 -17.91 -11.82 -14.16
C GLU A 359 -19.07 -12.82 -14.07
N GLU A 360 -20.23 -12.42 -14.54
CA GLU A 360 -21.27 -13.38 -14.92
C GLU A 360 -20.71 -14.23 -16.06
N ALA A 361 -20.71 -15.53 -15.86
CA ALA A 361 -20.24 -16.52 -16.82
C ALA A 361 -20.93 -16.35 -18.19
N GLN A 362 -20.21 -15.80 -19.17
CA GLN A 362 -20.58 -15.86 -20.56
C GLN A 362 -20.03 -17.14 -21.19
N PRO A 363 -20.77 -17.77 -22.11
CA PRO A 363 -20.31 -18.98 -22.81
C PRO A 363 -19.11 -18.67 -23.70
N PRO A 364 -18.26 -19.65 -24.01
CA PRO A 364 -17.01 -19.44 -24.71
C PRO A 364 -17.25 -18.93 -26.13
N VAL A 365 -16.79 -17.72 -26.40
CA VAL A 365 -16.65 -17.17 -27.77
C VAL A 365 -15.29 -17.59 -28.27
N ALA A 366 -15.29 -18.12 -29.52
CA ALA A 366 -14.09 -18.55 -30.21
C ALA A 366 -13.02 -17.44 -30.24
N SER A 367 -11.79 -17.80 -29.90
CA SER A 367 -10.64 -16.91 -29.85
C SER A 367 -10.28 -16.38 -31.25
N ASP A 368 -10.52 -15.09 -31.46
CA ASP A 368 -9.87 -14.34 -32.50
C ASP A 368 -8.61 -13.69 -31.91
N PRO A 369 -7.41 -13.89 -32.49
CA PRO A 369 -6.15 -13.48 -31.84
C PRO A 369 -5.86 -11.97 -31.89
N GLU A 370 -6.76 -11.15 -32.43
CA GLU A 370 -6.51 -9.71 -32.62
C GLU A 370 -7.58 -8.79 -32.01
N GLY A 371 -8.08 -8.93 -30.89
CA GLY A 371 -9.01 -8.04 -30.16
C GLY A 371 -9.33 -6.66 -30.79
N THR A 372 -9.90 -6.63 -31.99
CA THR A 372 -10.30 -5.41 -32.71
C THR A 372 -11.81 -5.28 -32.72
N VAL A 373 -12.32 -4.16 -32.18
CA VAL A 373 -13.74 -3.81 -32.28
C VAL A 373 -13.90 -2.76 -33.38
N ASP A 374 -14.60 -3.12 -34.48
CA ASP A 374 -15.03 -2.17 -35.49
C ASP A 374 -16.31 -1.47 -35.03
N LEU A 375 -16.21 -0.18 -34.75
CA LEU A 375 -17.35 0.67 -34.52
C LEU A 375 -17.74 1.36 -35.83
N ASN A 376 -18.69 0.78 -36.54
CA ASN A 376 -19.39 1.46 -37.64
C ASN A 376 -20.46 2.37 -37.04
N TRP A 377 -20.27 3.68 -37.23
CA TRP A 377 -21.28 4.74 -37.19
C TRP A 377 -21.29 5.48 -38.51
#